data_8c100ae44489ae1887bbcf9bfdff2fe1
#
_entry.id   8c100ae44489ae1887bbcf9bfdff2fe1
#
_cell.length_a   1.000
_cell.length_b   1.000
_cell.length_c   1.000
_cell.angle_alpha   90.00
_cell.angle_beta   90.00
_cell.angle_gamma   90.00
#
_symmetry.space_group_name_H-M   'P 1'
#
loop_
_entity.id
_entity.type
_entity.pdbx_description
1 polymer ?
#
loop_
_entity_poly.entity_id
_entity_poly.type
_entity_poly.pdbx_seq_one_letter_code
_entity_poly.pdbx_strand_id
1 'polypeptide(L)'
;METNKIKFLILDVYPDDNWRLVKDTAGGYGTGNDFGNSIISKTLNFFVSKMISMPPMYALYIHSILKQKGHSVEYTKQTNNQKLIDEADYIIMPSSIIAHETEKKIVEKLSKENKKIFVVGIFANVLKKIMSLKIHML
;
A
#
# COMPACT_ATOMS: atom_id res chain seq x y z
N MET A 1 -27.25 18.49 -4.58
CA MET A 1 -26.90 17.11 -4.97
C MET A 1 -26.11 16.49 -3.80
N GLU A 2 -26.73 15.60 -3.05
CA GLU A 2 -25.98 14.81 -2.06
C GLU A 2 -24.99 13.90 -2.82
N THR A 3 -23.74 14.24 -2.76
CA THR A 3 -22.69 13.36 -3.26
C THR A 3 -22.64 12.15 -2.34
N ASN A 4 -23.04 10.99 -2.84
CA ASN A 4 -22.91 9.73 -2.12
C ASN A 4 -21.47 9.61 -1.60
N LYS A 5 -21.32 9.63 -0.29
CA LYS A 5 -20.02 9.58 0.39
C LYS A 5 -19.47 8.17 0.27
N ILE A 6 -18.49 7.97 -0.61
CA ILE A 6 -17.79 6.70 -0.83
C ILE A 6 -16.68 6.54 0.20
N LYS A 7 -16.48 5.32 0.69
CA LYS A 7 -15.40 4.96 1.62
C LYS A 7 -14.24 4.34 0.85
N PHE A 8 -13.10 5.01 0.86
CA PHE A 8 -11.85 4.52 0.26
C PHE A 8 -10.88 4.06 1.35
N LEU A 9 -10.22 2.94 1.12
CA LEU A 9 -9.11 2.46 1.93
C LEU A 9 -7.83 2.48 1.09
N ILE A 10 -6.83 3.25 1.52
CA ILE A 10 -5.49 3.15 0.96
C ILE A 10 -4.73 2.10 1.76
N LEU A 11 -4.51 0.94 1.15
CA LEU A 11 -3.82 -0.20 1.75
C LEU A 11 -2.38 -0.24 1.26
N ASP A 12 -1.46 0.23 2.08
CA ASP A 12 -0.03 0.32 1.74
C ASP A 12 0.72 -0.92 2.21
N VAL A 13 0.84 -1.89 1.30
CA VAL A 13 1.46 -3.20 1.56
C VAL A 13 2.98 -3.09 1.53
N TYR A 14 3.63 -3.58 2.56
CA TYR A 14 5.08 -3.69 2.65
C TYR A 14 5.54 -5.15 2.52
N PRO A 15 6.77 -5.39 2.05
CA PRO A 15 7.34 -6.74 2.07
C PRO A 15 7.49 -7.23 3.52
N ASP A 16 7.55 -8.55 3.69
CA ASP A 16 7.63 -9.17 5.02
C ASP A 16 8.94 -8.83 5.76
N ASP A 17 10.00 -8.49 5.03
CA ASP A 17 11.21 -7.93 5.60
C ASP A 17 10.99 -6.45 5.97
N ASN A 18 10.86 -6.17 7.23
CA ASN A 18 10.59 -4.84 7.81
C ASN A 18 11.71 -3.78 7.62
N TRP A 19 12.54 -3.93 6.59
CA TRP A 19 13.71 -3.08 6.34
C TRP A 19 13.41 -1.80 5.55
N ARG A 20 12.20 -1.66 5.02
CA ARG A 20 11.85 -0.56 4.12
C ARG A 20 11.04 0.51 4.81
N LEU A 21 11.52 1.75 4.78
CA LEU A 21 10.83 2.92 5.32
C LEU A 21 9.79 3.47 4.34
N VAL A 22 10.19 3.55 3.07
CA VAL A 22 9.35 4.06 1.98
C VAL A 22 9.58 3.17 0.76
N LYS A 23 8.49 2.67 0.16
CA LYS A 23 8.58 1.67 -0.91
C LYS A 23 8.60 2.27 -2.33
N ASP A 24 8.22 3.53 -2.49
CA ASP A 24 8.11 4.20 -3.80
C ASP A 24 9.34 5.05 -4.18
N THR A 25 10.32 5.15 -3.30
CA THR A 25 11.57 5.86 -3.57
C THR A 25 12.52 5.03 -4.44
N ALA A 26 13.56 5.66 -4.98
CA ALA A 26 14.57 5.03 -5.82
C ALA A 26 13.97 4.20 -6.98
N GLY A 27 12.97 4.76 -7.70
CA GLY A 27 12.34 4.09 -8.83
C GLY A 27 11.51 2.84 -8.46
N GLY A 28 11.03 2.75 -7.20
CA GLY A 28 10.24 1.63 -6.70
C GLY A 28 11.07 0.57 -5.97
N TYR A 29 12.38 0.75 -5.85
CA TYR A 29 13.24 -0.13 -5.02
C TYR A 29 13.13 0.18 -3.53
N GLY A 30 12.55 1.32 -3.20
CA GLY A 30 12.34 1.75 -1.83
C GLY A 30 13.62 2.21 -1.12
N THR A 31 13.44 2.91 -0.01
CA THR A 31 14.54 3.28 0.89
C THR A 31 14.49 2.34 2.08
N GLY A 32 15.56 1.59 2.28
CA GLY A 32 15.75 0.72 3.43
C GLY A 32 16.72 1.32 4.42
N ASN A 33 16.61 0.90 5.66
CA ASN A 33 17.62 1.10 6.68
C ASN A 33 18.27 -0.24 6.97
N ASP A 34 19.33 -0.53 6.26
CA ASP A 34 20.20 -1.64 6.60
C ASP A 34 21.50 -1.09 7.15
N PHE A 35 21.60 -1.06 8.47
CA PHE A 35 22.81 -0.65 9.17
C PHE A 35 23.80 -1.82 9.36
N GLY A 36 23.54 -2.96 8.69
CA GLY A 36 24.36 -4.16 8.77
C GLY A 36 23.89 -5.19 9.81
N ASN A 37 24.72 -6.23 10.00
CA ASN A 37 24.33 -7.44 10.74
C ASN A 37 24.79 -7.48 12.21
N SER A 38 25.49 -6.44 12.70
CA SER A 38 25.91 -6.40 14.10
C SER A 38 24.71 -6.27 15.05
N ILE A 39 24.89 -6.62 16.33
CA ILE A 39 23.84 -6.50 17.35
C ILE A 39 23.37 -5.03 17.47
N ILE A 40 24.33 -4.10 17.44
CA ILE A 40 24.03 -2.65 17.49
C ILE A 40 23.22 -2.23 16.26
N SER A 41 23.61 -2.70 15.07
CA SER A 41 22.89 -2.40 13.82
C SER A 41 21.46 -2.94 13.84
N LYS A 42 21.25 -4.16 14.33
CA LYS A 42 19.91 -4.76 14.47
C LYS A 42 19.02 -3.96 15.44
N THR A 43 19.58 -3.53 16.55
CA THR A 43 18.88 -2.68 17.52
C THR A 43 18.50 -1.33 16.89
N LEU A 44 19.45 -0.71 16.18
CA LEU A 44 19.21 0.56 15.49
C LEU A 44 18.15 0.41 14.39
N ASN A 45 18.21 -0.65 13.58
CA ASN A 45 17.20 -0.98 12.57
C ASN A 45 15.82 -1.11 13.20
N PHE A 46 15.70 -1.81 14.32
CA PHE A 46 14.45 -1.98 15.03
C PHE A 46 13.86 -0.63 15.48
N PHE A 47 14.68 0.23 16.10
CA PHE A 47 14.21 1.55 16.54
C PHE A 47 13.80 2.43 15.35
N VAL A 48 14.63 2.52 14.33
CA VAL A 48 14.35 3.36 13.16
C VAL A 48 13.11 2.89 12.43
N SER A 49 12.91 1.58 12.25
CA SER A 49 11.70 1.03 11.60
C SER A 49 10.41 1.31 12.38
N LYS A 50 10.51 1.48 13.71
CA LYS A 50 9.37 1.84 14.56
C LYS A 50 9.10 3.35 14.61
N MET A 51 10.16 4.17 14.55
CA MET A 51 10.05 5.63 14.68
C MET A 51 9.74 6.32 13.35
N ILE A 52 10.22 5.76 12.23
CA ILE A 52 10.05 6.38 10.92
C ILE A 52 9.07 5.56 10.09
N SER A 53 7.90 6.11 9.88
CA SER A 53 6.87 5.55 8.98
C SER A 53 6.40 6.64 8.04
N MET A 54 6.86 6.59 6.81
CA MET A 54 6.47 7.54 5.78
C MET A 54 5.51 6.86 4.79
N PRO A 55 4.30 7.40 4.59
CA PRO A 55 3.45 6.96 3.49
C PRO A 55 4.04 7.41 2.15
N PRO A 56 3.82 6.67 1.06
CA PRO A 56 4.21 7.08 -0.28
C PRO A 56 3.58 8.43 -0.63
N MET A 57 4.35 9.32 -1.27
CA MET A 57 3.89 10.67 -1.60
C MET A 57 2.60 10.67 -2.43
N TYR A 58 2.50 9.80 -3.42
CA TYR A 58 1.30 9.69 -4.25
C TYR A 58 0.08 9.18 -3.46
N ALA A 59 0.27 8.35 -2.44
CA ALA A 59 -0.83 7.95 -1.55
C ALA A 59 -1.40 9.14 -0.78
N LEU A 60 -0.53 10.07 -0.34
CA LEU A 60 -0.95 11.32 0.29
C LEU A 60 -1.72 12.22 -0.68
N TYR A 61 -1.28 12.32 -1.94
CA TYR A 61 -2.01 13.07 -2.97
C TYR A 61 -3.40 12.48 -3.22
N ILE A 62 -3.49 11.16 -3.42
CA ILE A 62 -4.77 10.47 -3.61
C ILE A 62 -5.69 10.71 -2.40
N HIS A 63 -5.17 10.53 -1.19
CA HIS A 63 -5.91 10.78 0.04
C HIS A 63 -6.47 12.21 0.07
N SER A 64 -5.63 13.20 -0.23
CA SER A 64 -6.00 14.61 -0.21
C SER A 64 -7.09 14.93 -1.24
N ILE A 65 -6.92 14.47 -2.49
CA ILE A 65 -7.88 14.69 -3.57
C ILE A 65 -9.24 14.08 -3.23
N LEU A 66 -9.26 12.84 -2.76
CA LEU A 66 -10.52 12.15 -2.42
C LEU A 66 -11.22 12.82 -1.25
N LYS A 67 -10.48 13.28 -0.24
CA LYS A 67 -11.04 14.07 0.87
C LYS A 67 -11.62 15.41 0.41
N GLN A 68 -10.94 16.13 -0.48
CA GLN A 68 -11.44 17.38 -1.05
C GLN A 68 -12.74 17.17 -1.85
N LYS A 69 -12.90 15.99 -2.45
CA LYS A 69 -14.15 15.61 -3.15
C LYS A 69 -15.27 15.13 -2.21
N GLY A 70 -15.07 15.18 -0.90
CA GLY A 70 -16.08 14.84 0.11
C GLY A 70 -16.16 13.35 0.48
N HIS A 71 -15.25 12.52 -0.01
CA HIS A 71 -15.21 11.09 0.30
C HIS A 71 -14.58 10.80 1.66
N SER A 72 -14.87 9.63 2.23
CA SER A 72 -14.16 9.08 3.40
C SER A 72 -12.93 8.34 2.94
N VAL A 73 -11.77 8.65 3.52
CA VAL A 73 -10.51 8.00 3.14
C VAL A 73 -9.75 7.61 4.40
N GLU A 74 -9.41 6.33 4.48
CA GLU A 74 -8.54 5.77 5.52
C GLU A 74 -7.24 5.28 4.90
N TYR A 75 -6.15 5.33 5.67
CA TYR A 75 -4.84 4.83 5.27
C TYR A 75 -4.35 3.81 6.31
N THR A 76 -3.88 2.66 5.83
CA THR A 76 -3.30 1.63 6.71
C THR A 76 -2.19 0.84 6.03
N LYS A 77 -1.21 0.41 6.83
CA LYS A 77 -0.20 -0.60 6.46
C LYS A 77 -0.59 -2.00 6.97
N GLN A 78 -1.66 -2.10 7.76
CA GLN A 78 -2.11 -3.35 8.36
C GLN A 78 -2.98 -4.14 7.38
N THR A 79 -2.39 -5.14 6.75
CA THR A 79 -3.05 -6.01 5.77
C THR A 79 -4.06 -6.98 6.37
N ASN A 80 -4.07 -7.11 7.68
CA ASN A 80 -4.97 -7.97 8.46
C ASN A 80 -6.10 -7.21 9.17
N ASN A 81 -6.23 -5.90 8.97
CA ASN A 81 -7.30 -5.11 9.54
C ASN A 81 -8.61 -5.33 8.76
N GLN A 82 -9.24 -6.47 9.03
CA GLN A 82 -10.45 -6.90 8.32
C GLN A 82 -11.59 -5.89 8.44
N LYS A 83 -11.72 -5.21 9.58
CA LYS A 83 -12.74 -4.18 9.78
C LYS A 83 -12.64 -3.06 8.75
N LEU A 84 -11.45 -2.48 8.55
CA LEU A 84 -11.25 -1.42 7.56
C LEU A 84 -11.45 -1.92 6.13
N ILE A 85 -11.02 -3.16 5.86
CA ILE A 85 -11.20 -3.81 4.56
C ILE A 85 -12.68 -4.02 4.26
N ASP A 86 -13.47 -4.45 5.24
CA ASP A 86 -14.90 -4.72 5.04
C ASP A 86 -15.73 -3.45 4.91
N GLU A 87 -15.36 -2.40 5.62
CA GLU A 87 -16.04 -1.11 5.56
C GLU A 87 -15.75 -0.31 4.29
N ALA A 88 -14.70 -0.66 3.54
CA ALA A 88 -14.30 0.06 2.34
C ALA A 88 -15.14 -0.34 1.13
N ASP A 89 -15.66 0.66 0.39
CA ASP A 89 -16.28 0.47 -0.92
C ASP A 89 -15.23 0.18 -2.00
N TYR A 90 -14.06 0.82 -1.87
CA TYR A 90 -12.91 0.69 -2.77
C TYR A 90 -11.60 0.64 -2.00
N ILE A 91 -10.70 -0.23 -2.44
CA ILE A 91 -9.35 -0.35 -1.91
C ILE A 91 -8.37 0.17 -2.96
N ILE A 92 -7.53 1.12 -2.58
CA ILE A 92 -6.44 1.64 -3.41
C ILE A 92 -5.14 1.07 -2.86
N MET A 93 -4.41 0.33 -3.68
CA MET A 93 -3.16 -0.29 -3.28
C MET A 93 -1.99 0.32 -4.05
N PRO A 94 -1.14 1.08 -3.37
CA PRO A 94 0.13 1.55 -3.92
C PRO A 94 1.06 0.38 -4.22
N SER A 95 1.51 0.25 -5.47
CA SER A 95 2.35 -0.86 -5.92
C SER A 95 3.81 -0.45 -6.11
N SER A 96 4.73 -1.35 -5.75
CA SER A 96 6.17 -1.15 -5.91
C SER A 96 6.89 -2.45 -6.30
N ILE A 97 8.10 -2.30 -6.85
CA ILE A 97 8.92 -3.44 -7.28
C ILE A 97 9.24 -4.38 -6.10
N ILE A 98 9.53 -3.81 -4.94
CA ILE A 98 9.98 -4.59 -3.76
C ILE A 98 8.88 -5.35 -3.07
N ALA A 99 7.62 -4.88 -3.15
CA ALA A 99 6.49 -5.48 -2.45
C ALA A 99 5.60 -6.34 -3.35
N HIS A 100 5.92 -6.45 -4.65
CA HIS A 100 5.03 -7.04 -5.65
C HIS A 100 4.54 -8.45 -5.33
N GLU A 101 5.37 -9.31 -4.75
CA GLU A 101 4.98 -10.66 -4.37
C GLU A 101 3.96 -10.67 -3.22
N THR A 102 4.17 -9.81 -2.22
CA THR A 102 3.22 -9.66 -1.10
C THR A 102 1.94 -8.98 -1.57
N GLU A 103 2.06 -7.94 -2.40
CA GLU A 103 0.93 -7.24 -3.02
C GLU A 103 0.08 -8.20 -3.84
N LYS A 104 0.70 -9.07 -4.65
CA LYS A 104 0.01 -10.08 -5.44
C LYS A 104 -0.84 -11.00 -4.57
N LYS A 105 -0.27 -11.58 -3.52
CA LYS A 105 -0.99 -12.46 -2.59
C LYS A 105 -2.21 -11.77 -1.97
N ILE A 106 -2.06 -10.51 -1.60
CA ILE A 106 -3.15 -9.72 -1.00
C ILE A 106 -4.23 -9.39 -2.02
N VAL A 107 -3.87 -8.98 -3.24
CA VAL A 107 -4.84 -8.73 -4.31
C VAL A 107 -5.62 -10.00 -4.64
N GLU A 108 -4.95 -11.15 -4.75
CA GLU A 108 -5.62 -12.43 -4.98
C GLU A 108 -6.61 -12.80 -3.86
N LYS A 109 -6.22 -12.57 -2.59
CA LYS A 109 -7.10 -12.77 -1.43
C LYS A 109 -8.33 -11.87 -1.51
N LEU A 110 -8.12 -10.56 -1.63
CA LEU A 110 -9.20 -9.58 -1.65
C LEU A 110 -10.11 -9.71 -2.88
N SER A 111 -9.57 -10.15 -4.01
CA SER A 111 -10.37 -10.44 -5.22
C SER A 111 -11.29 -11.63 -5.02
N LYS A 112 -10.86 -12.66 -4.29
CA LYS A 112 -11.73 -13.80 -3.90
C LYS A 112 -12.85 -13.36 -2.96
N GLU A 113 -12.63 -12.31 -2.19
CA GLU A 113 -13.62 -11.69 -1.31
C GLU A 113 -14.51 -10.66 -2.04
N ASN A 114 -14.43 -10.60 -3.38
CA ASN A 114 -15.17 -9.66 -4.24
C ASN A 114 -14.95 -8.19 -3.91
N LYS A 115 -13.79 -7.82 -3.35
CA LYS A 115 -13.43 -6.44 -3.08
C LYS A 115 -13.01 -5.71 -4.37
N LYS A 116 -13.41 -4.45 -4.49
CA LYS A 116 -13.02 -3.58 -5.61
C LYS A 116 -11.65 -2.96 -5.33
N ILE A 117 -10.64 -3.35 -6.10
CA ILE A 117 -9.24 -2.95 -5.86
C ILE A 117 -8.73 -2.15 -7.05
N PHE A 118 -8.13 -1.00 -6.77
CA PHE A 118 -7.33 -0.22 -7.70
C PHE A 118 -5.86 -0.33 -7.32
N VAL A 119 -5.05 -0.93 -8.18
CA VAL A 119 -3.61 -0.97 -8.02
C VAL A 119 -3.03 0.24 -8.75
N VAL A 120 -2.28 1.08 -8.02
CA VAL A 120 -1.72 2.34 -8.53
C VAL A 120 -0.22 2.38 -8.32
N GLY A 121 0.49 3.10 -9.20
CA GLY A 121 1.93 3.27 -9.09
C GLY A 121 2.71 2.71 -10.28
N ILE A 122 4.03 2.89 -10.23
CA ILE A 122 4.93 2.59 -11.34
C ILE A 122 4.87 1.11 -11.75
N PHE A 123 4.65 0.22 -10.79
CA PHE A 123 4.65 -1.22 -11.01
C PHE A 123 3.28 -1.83 -11.32
N ALA A 124 2.20 -1.04 -11.28
CA ALA A 124 0.83 -1.51 -11.49
C ALA A 124 0.65 -2.23 -12.85
N ASN A 125 1.24 -1.71 -13.93
CA ASN A 125 1.19 -2.31 -15.27
C ASN A 125 1.88 -3.67 -15.35
N VAL A 126 2.94 -3.85 -14.60
CA VAL A 126 3.69 -5.12 -14.54
C VAL A 126 2.88 -6.15 -13.75
N LEU A 127 2.30 -5.76 -12.64
CA LEU A 127 1.39 -6.61 -11.85
C LEU A 127 0.22 -7.11 -12.69
N LYS A 128 -0.40 -6.28 -13.52
CA LYS A 128 -1.48 -6.69 -14.42
C LYS A 128 -1.06 -7.82 -15.35
N LYS A 129 0.14 -7.73 -15.95
CA LYS A 129 0.68 -8.78 -16.83
C LYS A 129 0.92 -10.09 -16.08
N ILE A 130 1.43 -10.00 -14.85
CA ILE A 130 1.78 -11.17 -14.03
C ILE A 130 0.53 -11.88 -13.51
N MET A 131 -0.54 -11.14 -13.22
CA MET A 131 -1.68 -11.67 -12.48
C MET A 131 -2.85 -12.13 -13.37
N SER A 132 -2.86 -11.79 -14.67
CA SER A 132 -4.02 -12.04 -15.58
C SER A 132 -5.37 -11.62 -14.97
N LEU A 133 -5.37 -10.72 -14.00
CA LEU A 133 -6.53 -10.31 -13.24
C LEU A 133 -7.30 -9.19 -13.94
N LYS A 134 -8.63 -9.22 -13.83
CA LYS A 134 -9.50 -8.07 -14.12
C LYS A 134 -9.28 -6.98 -13.06
N ILE A 135 -8.13 -6.32 -13.11
CA ILE A 135 -7.85 -5.16 -12.26
C ILE A 135 -8.33 -3.93 -13.00
N HIS A 136 -9.20 -3.16 -12.37
CA HIS A 136 -9.53 -1.83 -12.86
C HIS A 136 -8.33 -0.92 -12.61
N MET A 137 -7.70 -0.45 -13.70
CA MET A 137 -6.65 0.57 -13.64
C MET A 137 -7.26 1.94 -13.90
N LEU A 138 -6.85 2.90 -13.12
CA LEU A 138 -7.01 4.32 -13.39
C LEU A 138 -5.81 4.83 -14.17
#